data_9551a976aa5bb18e15c8bbd422a429b4
#
_entry.id   9551a976aa5bb18e15c8bbd422a429b4
#
_cell.length_a   1.000
_cell.length_b   1.000
_cell.length_c   1.000
_cell.angle_alpha   90.00
_cell.angle_beta   90.00
_cell.angle_gamma   90.00
#
_symmetry.space_group_name_H-M   'P 1'
#
loop_
_entity.id
_entity.type
_entity.pdbx_description
1 polymer ?
#
loop_
_entity_poly.entity_id
_entity_poly.type
_entity_poly.pdbx_seq_one_letter_code
_entity_poly.pdbx_strand_id
1 'polypeptide(L)'
;MLKKLIFFAGALVLSLQAAPRDPFKQIDDLLPTPDEQRRASGAPGPGYWQQRADYLIDVELDEAKHRIIGSEKITYHNNSKDTLDYLWVQLDQNLFDPKMIAAQSRTTSGLSGLSFNNFEGLLQAQKFDGGYKITAVKDVSGKLLKHVIVQTMMRIIPPSPLKPGQKITFSVDWNFKIVDATKMRARMGYEYFKEDKNHLYALAQWFPRMCAYTDVNGWQNKQYLGTGEFALE
;
A
#
# COMPACT_ATOMS: atom_id res chain seq x y z
N MET A 1 29.52 -71.36 4.33
CA MET A 1 28.33 -71.05 3.53
C MET A 1 27.74 -69.73 3.99
N LEU A 2 28.06 -68.64 3.27
CA LEU A 2 27.65 -67.29 3.64
C LEU A 2 26.45 -66.89 2.76
N LYS A 3 25.25 -66.76 3.33
CA LYS A 3 24.06 -66.31 2.64
C LYS A 3 24.05 -64.81 2.52
N LYS A 4 24.22 -64.28 1.30
CA LYS A 4 24.05 -62.85 1.01
C LYS A 4 22.54 -62.49 1.02
N LEU A 5 22.16 -61.62 1.93
CA LEU A 5 20.83 -60.99 1.97
C LEU A 5 20.87 -59.80 1.06
N ILE A 6 20.12 -59.80 -0.03
CA ILE A 6 19.93 -58.67 -0.94
C ILE A 6 18.73 -57.87 -0.45
N PHE A 7 18.94 -56.65 0.04
CA PHE A 7 17.88 -55.71 0.35
C PHE A 7 17.50 -54.97 -0.93
N PHE A 8 16.27 -55.20 -1.39
CA PHE A 8 15.65 -54.37 -2.43
C PHE A 8 15.03 -53.14 -1.77
N ALA A 9 15.68 -51.97 -1.92
CA ALA A 9 15.10 -50.70 -1.58
C ALA A 9 14.17 -50.23 -2.72
N GLY A 10 12.87 -50.47 -2.55
CA GLY A 10 11.84 -49.95 -3.46
C GLY A 10 11.72 -48.44 -3.29
N ALA A 11 12.17 -47.64 -4.24
CA ALA A 11 11.91 -46.21 -4.27
C ALA A 11 10.43 -45.97 -4.61
N LEU A 12 9.67 -45.52 -3.62
CA LEU A 12 8.30 -45.07 -3.80
C LEU A 12 8.33 -43.72 -4.52
N VAL A 13 8.12 -43.73 -5.84
CA VAL A 13 7.93 -42.49 -6.62
C VAL A 13 6.53 -41.99 -6.34
N LEU A 14 6.40 -41.04 -5.42
CA LEU A 14 5.18 -40.24 -5.28
C LEU A 14 5.08 -39.32 -6.52
N SER A 15 4.26 -39.74 -7.48
CA SER A 15 3.81 -38.87 -8.55
C SER A 15 2.95 -37.77 -7.92
N LEU A 16 3.49 -36.54 -7.80
CA LEU A 16 2.67 -35.35 -7.61
C LEU A 16 1.78 -35.21 -8.86
N GLN A 17 0.59 -35.76 -8.79
CA GLN A 17 -0.44 -35.41 -9.74
C GLN A 17 -0.83 -33.97 -9.47
N ALA A 18 -0.47 -33.04 -10.38
CA ALA A 18 -1.03 -31.71 -10.39
C ALA A 18 -2.56 -31.86 -10.35
N ALA A 19 -3.21 -31.23 -9.38
CA ALA A 19 -4.66 -31.19 -9.32
C ALA A 19 -5.20 -30.75 -10.69
N PRO A 20 -6.25 -31.39 -11.21
CA PRO A 20 -6.82 -31.01 -12.49
C PRO A 20 -7.15 -29.51 -12.46
N ARG A 21 -6.68 -28.76 -13.46
CA ARG A 21 -7.02 -27.35 -13.58
C ARG A 21 -8.53 -27.26 -13.75
N ASP A 22 -9.18 -26.65 -12.76
CA ASP A 22 -10.59 -26.30 -12.85
C ASP A 22 -10.76 -25.26 -13.97
N PRO A 23 -11.47 -25.57 -15.08
CA PRO A 23 -11.68 -24.63 -16.17
C PRO A 23 -12.51 -23.41 -15.76
N PHE A 24 -13.19 -23.47 -14.62
CA PHE A 24 -14.02 -22.38 -14.07
C PHE A 24 -13.31 -21.57 -12.98
N LYS A 25 -12.06 -21.90 -12.63
CA LYS A 25 -11.31 -21.20 -11.59
C LYS A 25 -11.28 -19.68 -11.80
N GLN A 26 -11.24 -19.23 -13.05
CA GLN A 26 -11.27 -17.80 -13.38
C GLN A 26 -12.63 -17.15 -13.05
N ILE A 27 -13.71 -17.92 -13.12
CA ILE A 27 -15.06 -17.47 -12.72
C ILE A 27 -15.16 -17.39 -11.21
N ASP A 28 -14.60 -18.36 -10.48
CA ASP A 28 -14.54 -18.35 -9.01
C ASP A 28 -13.72 -17.17 -8.48
N ASP A 29 -12.64 -16.79 -9.17
CA ASP A 29 -11.84 -15.61 -8.84
C ASP A 29 -12.61 -14.28 -9.09
N LEU A 30 -13.52 -14.26 -10.07
CA LEU A 30 -14.33 -13.07 -10.41
C LEU A 30 -15.66 -13.01 -9.64
N LEU A 31 -16.23 -14.16 -9.34
CA LEU A 31 -17.52 -14.30 -8.66
C LEU A 31 -17.37 -15.34 -7.53
N PRO A 32 -16.75 -14.94 -6.41
CA PRO A 32 -16.55 -15.87 -5.29
C PRO A 32 -17.88 -16.47 -4.83
N THR A 33 -17.89 -17.79 -4.63
CA THR A 33 -19.07 -18.50 -4.13
C THR A 33 -19.45 -18.01 -2.73
N PRO A 34 -20.76 -18.03 -2.40
CA PRO A 34 -21.21 -17.70 -1.05
C PRO A 34 -20.56 -18.62 0.00
N ASP A 35 -20.16 -18.01 1.10
CA ASP A 35 -19.55 -18.69 2.25
C ASP A 35 -20.05 -18.10 3.57
N GLU A 36 -19.38 -18.41 4.68
CA GLU A 36 -19.70 -17.85 5.98
C GLU A 36 -19.43 -16.33 6.06
N GLN A 37 -18.54 -15.80 5.22
CA GLN A 37 -18.16 -14.38 5.23
C GLN A 37 -19.16 -13.56 4.40
N ARG A 38 -19.60 -14.11 3.25
CA ARG A 38 -20.48 -13.41 2.31
C ARG A 38 -21.60 -14.31 1.78
N ARG A 39 -22.79 -13.72 1.73
CA ARG A 39 -23.97 -14.35 1.10
C ARG A 39 -23.89 -14.21 -0.42
N ALA A 40 -24.74 -14.96 -1.15
CA ALA A 40 -24.85 -14.87 -2.61
C ALA A 40 -25.14 -13.46 -3.15
N SER A 41 -25.79 -12.62 -2.35
CA SER A 41 -26.05 -11.20 -2.67
C SER A 41 -24.85 -10.26 -2.44
N GLY A 42 -23.70 -10.79 -1.94
CA GLY A 42 -22.56 -9.98 -1.50
C GLY A 42 -22.72 -9.38 -0.09
N ALA A 43 -23.87 -9.55 0.55
CA ALA A 43 -24.09 -9.06 1.92
C ALA A 43 -23.23 -9.84 2.94
N PRO A 44 -22.84 -9.21 4.07
CA PRO A 44 -22.13 -9.88 5.14
C PRO A 44 -22.81 -11.14 5.62
N GLY A 45 -22.06 -12.22 5.78
CA GLY A 45 -22.49 -13.49 6.38
C GLY A 45 -22.27 -13.51 7.89
N PRO A 46 -22.61 -14.63 8.57
CA PRO A 46 -22.48 -14.75 10.03
C PRO A 46 -21.02 -14.76 10.52
N GLY A 47 -20.07 -15.11 9.65
CA GLY A 47 -18.63 -15.12 9.94
C GLY A 47 -17.88 -13.91 9.38
N TYR A 48 -18.59 -12.87 8.96
CA TYR A 48 -17.96 -11.66 8.38
C TYR A 48 -17.09 -10.95 9.41
N TRP A 49 -15.94 -10.48 8.95
CA TRP A 49 -14.97 -9.73 9.73
C TRP A 49 -14.45 -8.54 8.93
N GLN A 50 -13.95 -7.55 9.64
CA GLN A 50 -13.16 -6.45 9.09
C GLN A 50 -11.88 -6.33 9.92
N GLN A 51 -10.80 -5.96 9.26
CA GLN A 51 -9.57 -5.58 9.96
C GLN A 51 -9.78 -4.24 10.66
N ARG A 52 -8.84 -3.87 11.53
CA ARG A 52 -8.86 -2.59 12.22
C ARG A 52 -7.44 -2.06 12.31
N ALA A 53 -7.27 -0.79 12.01
CA ALA A 53 -6.04 -0.04 12.23
C ALA A 53 -6.34 1.19 13.09
N ASP A 54 -5.65 1.33 14.20
CA ASP A 54 -5.70 2.50 15.07
C ASP A 54 -4.43 3.32 14.83
N TYR A 55 -4.57 4.64 14.67
CA TYR A 55 -3.47 5.56 14.40
C TYR A 55 -3.34 6.58 15.52
N LEU A 56 -2.11 6.80 15.97
CA LEU A 56 -1.73 7.96 16.76
C LEU A 56 -0.66 8.70 15.98
N ILE A 57 -0.97 9.92 15.53
CA ILE A 57 -0.13 10.68 14.59
C ILE A 57 0.27 12.00 15.24
N ASP A 58 1.59 12.22 15.30
CA ASP A 58 2.19 13.50 15.61
C ASP A 58 2.69 14.13 14.32
N VAL A 59 2.29 15.38 14.04
CA VAL A 59 2.61 16.04 12.78
C VAL A 59 3.00 17.50 13.00
N GLU A 60 4.01 17.92 12.25
CA GLU A 60 4.48 19.31 12.18
C GLU A 60 4.36 19.82 10.75
N LEU A 61 3.84 21.03 10.58
CA LEU A 61 3.89 21.79 9.34
C LEU A 61 5.05 22.80 9.40
N ASP A 62 6.12 22.53 8.65
CA ASP A 62 7.22 23.47 8.44
C ASP A 62 6.82 24.44 7.31
N GLU A 63 6.21 25.55 7.66
CA GLU A 63 5.74 26.57 6.69
C GLU A 63 6.89 27.19 5.90
N ALA A 64 8.06 27.38 6.51
CA ALA A 64 9.21 27.98 5.86
C ALA A 64 9.75 27.12 4.70
N LYS A 65 9.55 25.82 4.78
CA LYS A 65 10.00 24.85 3.77
C LYS A 65 8.85 24.18 3.03
N HIS A 66 7.60 24.55 3.32
CA HIS A 66 6.39 23.91 2.79
C HIS A 66 6.48 22.39 2.88
N ARG A 67 6.70 21.88 4.09
CA ARG A 67 6.97 20.47 4.34
C ARG A 67 6.16 19.94 5.52
N ILE A 68 5.68 18.72 5.39
CA ILE A 68 5.15 17.95 6.51
C ILE A 68 6.25 17.05 7.08
N ILE A 69 6.33 16.99 8.40
CA ILE A 69 7.15 16.07 9.16
C ILE A 69 6.20 15.33 10.08
N GLY A 70 6.15 14.00 9.98
CA GLY A 70 5.22 13.18 10.72
C GLY A 70 5.88 11.97 11.36
N SER A 71 5.31 11.56 12.48
CA SER A 71 5.57 10.28 13.13
C SER A 71 4.22 9.68 13.51
N GLU A 72 4.01 8.43 13.15
CA GLU A 72 2.78 7.73 13.48
C GLU A 72 3.04 6.41 14.18
N LYS A 73 2.15 6.06 15.09
CA LYS A 73 2.08 4.75 15.71
C LYS A 73 0.81 4.07 15.21
N ILE A 74 0.97 2.96 14.53
CA ILE A 74 -0.10 2.15 13.96
C ILE A 74 -0.27 0.91 14.81
N THR A 75 -1.50 0.64 15.28
CA THR A 75 -1.86 -0.63 15.90
C THR A 75 -2.82 -1.36 14.96
N TYR A 76 -2.34 -2.43 14.34
CA TYR A 76 -3.10 -3.22 13.40
C TYR A 76 -3.62 -4.50 14.06
N HIS A 77 -4.93 -4.75 13.93
CA HIS A 77 -5.63 -5.90 14.50
C HIS A 77 -5.98 -6.88 13.37
N ASN A 78 -5.50 -8.10 13.49
CA ASN A 78 -5.85 -9.16 12.55
C ASN A 78 -7.12 -9.87 13.01
N ASN A 79 -8.26 -9.45 12.50
CA ASN A 79 -9.56 -10.05 12.78
C ASN A 79 -9.94 -11.15 11.77
N SER A 80 -9.06 -11.40 10.77
CA SER A 80 -9.26 -12.46 9.79
C SER A 80 -8.98 -13.84 10.39
N LYS A 81 -9.33 -14.87 9.63
CA LYS A 81 -8.97 -16.26 9.94
C LYS A 81 -7.54 -16.61 9.47
N ASP A 82 -6.86 -15.70 8.76
CA ASP A 82 -5.58 -15.92 8.14
C ASP A 82 -4.42 -15.49 9.03
N THR A 83 -3.28 -16.15 8.88
CA THR A 83 -2.00 -15.68 9.44
C THR A 83 -1.34 -14.74 8.44
N LEU A 84 -0.98 -13.54 8.87
CA LEU A 84 -0.38 -12.52 8.02
C LEU A 84 1.14 -12.50 8.22
N ASP A 85 1.89 -12.91 7.20
CA ASP A 85 3.35 -12.94 7.21
C ASP A 85 3.97 -11.57 6.93
N TYR A 86 3.21 -10.66 6.38
CA TYR A 86 3.61 -9.28 6.07
C TYR A 86 2.39 -8.35 6.12
N LEU A 87 2.69 -7.07 6.25
CA LEU A 87 1.70 -5.99 6.24
C LEU A 87 1.96 -5.08 5.04
N TRP A 88 0.90 -4.47 4.52
CA TRP A 88 1.00 -3.49 3.46
C TRP A 88 0.53 -2.11 3.91
N VAL A 89 1.33 -1.10 3.59
CA VAL A 89 1.05 0.32 3.84
C VAL A 89 1.06 1.05 2.52
N GLN A 90 0.07 1.87 2.28
CA GLN A 90 -0.04 2.71 1.10
C GLN A 90 0.63 4.05 1.33
N LEU A 91 1.43 4.47 0.37
CA LEU A 91 2.23 5.68 0.36
C LEU A 91 1.79 6.59 -0.79
N ASP A 92 0.61 7.20 -0.68
CA ASP A 92 -0.02 7.97 -1.76
C ASP A 92 0.84 9.14 -2.24
N GLN A 93 1.57 9.79 -1.33
CA GLN A 93 2.46 10.92 -1.66
C GLN A 93 3.59 10.55 -2.63
N ASN A 94 3.92 9.26 -2.74
CA ASN A 94 4.91 8.82 -3.73
C ASN A 94 4.46 9.05 -5.17
N LEU A 95 3.18 9.41 -5.38
CA LEU A 95 2.73 9.93 -6.68
C LEU A 95 3.53 11.16 -7.14
N PHE A 96 4.07 11.93 -6.21
CA PHE A 96 4.90 13.12 -6.46
C PHE A 96 6.41 12.81 -6.44
N ASP A 97 6.80 11.53 -6.39
CA ASP A 97 8.20 11.14 -6.60
C ASP A 97 8.50 11.16 -8.12
N PRO A 98 9.53 11.90 -8.57
CA PRO A 98 9.87 11.98 -9.99
C PRO A 98 10.24 10.63 -10.63
N LYS A 99 10.56 9.62 -9.82
CA LYS A 99 10.88 8.25 -10.27
C LYS A 99 9.64 7.36 -10.43
N MET A 100 8.44 7.88 -10.12
CA MET A 100 7.21 7.10 -10.23
C MET A 100 6.88 6.71 -11.66
N ILE A 101 6.52 5.45 -11.86
CA ILE A 101 6.04 4.92 -13.16
C ILE A 101 4.81 5.71 -13.64
N ALA A 102 3.92 6.12 -12.73
CA ALA A 102 2.75 6.93 -13.09
C ALA A 102 3.11 8.26 -13.77
N ALA A 103 4.23 8.88 -13.39
CA ALA A 103 4.73 10.09 -14.06
C ALA A 103 5.28 9.79 -15.47
N GLN A 104 5.81 8.58 -15.67
CA GLN A 104 6.42 8.13 -16.93
C GLN A 104 5.40 7.50 -17.88
N SER A 105 4.30 6.95 -17.36
CA SER A 105 3.28 6.23 -18.14
C SER A 105 2.07 7.07 -18.52
N ARG A 106 2.03 8.37 -18.18
CA ARG A 106 0.96 9.26 -18.62
C ARG A 106 0.98 9.37 -20.14
N THR A 107 0.00 8.74 -20.78
CA THR A 107 -0.27 8.98 -22.19
C THR A 107 -0.80 10.40 -22.33
N THR A 108 -0.01 11.29 -22.88
CA THR A 108 -0.51 12.56 -23.39
C THR A 108 -1.36 12.27 -24.63
N SER A 109 -2.59 12.75 -24.66
CA SER A 109 -3.38 12.80 -25.89
C SER A 109 -2.60 13.61 -26.92
N GLY A 110 -1.83 12.93 -27.78
CA GLY A 110 -1.06 13.42 -28.90
C GLY A 110 -0.33 14.78 -28.74
N LEU A 111 0.86 14.89 -29.29
CA LEU A 111 1.65 16.14 -29.29
C LEU A 111 0.90 17.35 -29.90
N SER A 112 -0.16 17.12 -30.66
CA SER A 112 -1.00 18.16 -31.28
C SER A 112 -1.85 18.99 -30.32
N GLY A 113 -1.95 18.59 -29.02
CA GLY A 113 -2.71 19.31 -28.00
C GLY A 113 -1.87 19.83 -26.83
N LEU A 114 -0.53 19.70 -26.86
CA LEU A 114 0.35 20.25 -25.85
C LEU A 114 0.59 21.75 -26.08
N SER A 115 -0.09 22.57 -25.28
CA SER A 115 0.31 23.99 -25.18
C SER A 115 1.68 24.08 -24.46
N PHE A 116 2.42 25.16 -24.77
CA PHE A 116 3.72 25.43 -24.14
C PHE A 116 3.63 25.43 -22.60
N ASN A 117 2.57 25.99 -22.04
CA ASN A 117 2.31 26.00 -20.59
C ASN A 117 2.11 24.59 -20.02
N ASN A 118 1.45 23.69 -20.75
CA ASN A 118 1.28 22.30 -20.31
C ASN A 118 2.62 21.56 -20.35
N PHE A 119 3.49 21.84 -21.31
CA PHE A 119 4.82 21.26 -21.39
C PHE A 119 5.72 21.75 -20.25
N GLU A 120 5.69 23.05 -19.93
CA GLU A 120 6.42 23.61 -18.80
C GLU A 120 5.94 23.01 -17.46
N GLY A 121 4.63 22.85 -17.27
CA GLY A 121 4.05 22.17 -16.11
C GLY A 121 4.54 20.73 -15.97
N LEU A 122 4.68 19.98 -17.06
CA LEU A 122 5.24 18.63 -17.05
C LEU A 122 6.72 18.61 -16.64
N LEU A 123 7.52 19.56 -17.14
CA LEU A 123 8.94 19.69 -16.77
C LEU A 123 9.10 20.06 -15.28
N GLN A 124 8.25 20.93 -14.76
CA GLN A 124 8.24 21.29 -13.35
C GLN A 124 7.85 20.10 -12.46
N ALA A 125 6.84 19.34 -12.89
CA ALA A 125 6.41 18.12 -12.18
C ALA A 125 7.54 17.07 -12.09
N GLN A 126 8.36 16.92 -13.13
CA GLN A 126 9.49 16.00 -13.13
C GLN A 126 10.63 16.42 -12.20
N LYS A 127 10.75 17.71 -11.88
CA LYS A 127 11.79 18.24 -10.98
C LYS A 127 11.36 18.25 -9.51
N PHE A 128 10.06 18.17 -9.26
CA PHE A 128 9.52 18.22 -7.90
C PHE A 128 9.58 16.85 -7.24
N ASP A 129 10.30 16.74 -6.13
CA ASP A 129 10.39 15.54 -5.31
C ASP A 129 9.52 15.73 -4.06
N GLY A 130 8.24 15.40 -4.19
CA GLY A 130 7.23 15.45 -3.14
C GLY A 130 6.85 14.09 -2.57
N GLY A 131 7.53 13.00 -2.96
CA GLY A 131 7.30 11.68 -2.41
C GLY A 131 7.74 11.56 -0.95
N TYR A 132 7.16 10.58 -0.23
CA TYR A 132 7.57 10.29 1.15
C TYR A 132 9.05 10.00 1.26
N LYS A 133 9.66 10.57 2.29
CA LYS A 133 10.96 10.17 2.82
C LYS A 133 10.71 9.41 4.12
N ILE A 134 10.56 8.09 4.02
CA ILE A 134 10.43 7.22 5.20
C ILE A 134 11.80 7.15 5.86
N THR A 135 11.90 7.67 7.08
CA THR A 135 13.16 7.75 7.82
C THR A 135 13.35 6.58 8.78
N ALA A 136 12.27 6.04 9.30
CA ALA A 136 12.31 4.84 10.12
C ALA A 136 10.97 4.09 10.12
N VAL A 137 11.05 2.76 10.24
CA VAL A 137 9.93 1.88 10.57
C VAL A 137 10.40 1.01 11.73
N LYS A 138 9.74 1.11 12.91
CA LYS A 138 10.21 0.48 14.16
C LYS A 138 9.08 -0.27 14.84
N ASP A 139 9.44 -1.33 15.56
CA ASP A 139 8.53 -1.98 16.50
C ASP A 139 8.42 -1.20 17.82
N VAL A 140 7.59 -1.69 18.74
CA VAL A 140 7.36 -1.06 20.05
C VAL A 140 8.61 -0.99 20.93
N SER A 141 9.64 -1.80 20.65
CA SER A 141 10.92 -1.76 21.36
C SER A 141 11.91 -0.76 20.76
N GLY A 142 11.55 -0.11 19.66
CA GLY A 142 12.41 0.81 18.90
C GLY A 142 13.33 0.12 17.88
N LYS A 143 13.22 -1.20 17.72
CA LYS A 143 14.00 -1.96 16.74
C LYS A 143 13.47 -1.74 15.34
N LEU A 144 14.36 -1.52 14.37
CA LEU A 144 13.99 -1.35 12.97
C LEU A 144 13.32 -2.62 12.41
N LEU A 145 12.18 -2.42 11.76
CA LEU A 145 11.49 -3.46 11.00
C LEU A 145 11.99 -3.51 9.56
N LYS A 146 12.15 -4.71 9.07
CA LYS A 146 12.48 -4.95 7.66
C LYS A 146 11.30 -4.55 6.79
N HIS A 147 11.55 -3.67 5.83
CA HIS A 147 10.52 -3.22 4.88
C HIS A 147 11.11 -3.00 3.49
N VAL A 148 10.22 -2.98 2.49
CA VAL A 148 10.57 -2.70 1.09
C VAL A 148 9.52 -1.75 0.53
N ILE A 149 9.96 -0.67 -0.11
CA ILE A 149 9.10 0.30 -0.78
C ILE A 149 9.20 0.07 -2.29
N VAL A 150 8.04 -0.11 -2.91
CA VAL A 150 7.90 -0.20 -4.36
C VAL A 150 6.82 0.78 -4.78
N GLN A 151 7.21 1.88 -5.39
CA GLN A 151 6.29 2.93 -5.83
C GLN A 151 5.43 3.45 -4.65
N THR A 152 4.11 3.32 -4.72
CA THR A 152 3.17 3.77 -3.68
C THR A 152 2.89 2.71 -2.61
N MET A 153 3.65 1.64 -2.56
CA MET A 153 3.41 0.53 -1.63
C MET A 153 4.63 0.25 -0.77
N MET A 154 4.43 0.11 0.53
CA MET A 154 5.44 -0.37 1.47
C MET A 154 5.00 -1.69 2.08
N ARG A 155 5.82 -2.73 1.91
CA ARG A 155 5.64 -4.03 2.57
C ARG A 155 6.52 -4.09 3.81
N ILE A 156 5.90 -4.35 4.96
CA ILE A 156 6.57 -4.48 6.25
C ILE A 156 6.56 -5.95 6.66
N ILE A 157 7.69 -6.45 7.13
CA ILE A 157 7.82 -7.80 7.68
C ILE A 157 7.76 -7.70 9.22
N PRO A 158 6.69 -8.18 9.86
CA PRO A 158 6.61 -8.19 11.31
C PRO A 158 7.65 -9.16 11.91
N PRO A 159 8.04 -9.01 13.19
CA PRO A 159 9.00 -9.90 13.86
C PRO A 159 8.56 -11.38 13.90
N SER A 160 7.28 -11.60 13.88
CA SER A 160 6.63 -12.92 13.76
C SER A 160 5.34 -12.79 12.97
N PRO A 161 4.87 -13.87 12.30
CA PRO A 161 3.57 -13.88 11.63
C PRO A 161 2.44 -13.46 12.57
N LEU A 162 1.57 -12.57 12.09
CA LEU A 162 0.43 -12.07 12.87
C LEU A 162 -0.75 -13.03 12.74
N LYS A 163 -0.98 -13.84 13.77
CA LYS A 163 -2.05 -14.85 13.79
C LYS A 163 -3.43 -14.21 13.93
N PRO A 164 -4.52 -14.97 13.61
CA PRO A 164 -5.90 -14.57 13.90
C PRO A 164 -6.09 -14.08 15.34
N GLY A 165 -6.80 -12.96 15.51
CA GLY A 165 -7.08 -12.35 16.80
C GLY A 165 -5.91 -11.61 17.45
N GLN A 166 -4.72 -11.63 16.85
CA GLN A 166 -3.56 -10.91 17.34
C GLN A 166 -3.51 -9.46 16.81
N LYS A 167 -2.75 -8.62 17.49
CA LYS A 167 -2.43 -7.26 17.03
C LYS A 167 -0.94 -7.02 17.05
N ILE A 168 -0.49 -6.11 16.21
CA ILE A 168 0.88 -5.59 16.18
C ILE A 168 0.85 -4.06 16.25
N THR A 169 1.79 -3.48 16.98
CA THR A 169 2.01 -2.04 17.00
C THR A 169 3.41 -1.74 16.47
N PHE A 170 3.49 -0.77 15.57
CA PHE A 170 4.74 -0.29 15.00
C PHE A 170 4.65 1.21 14.73
N SER A 171 5.78 1.86 14.49
CA SER A 171 5.84 3.28 14.14
C SER A 171 6.47 3.49 12.79
N VAL A 172 6.04 4.56 12.11
CA VAL A 172 6.60 5.05 10.86
C VAL A 172 6.95 6.52 11.05
N ASP A 173 8.20 6.89 10.80
CA ASP A 173 8.68 8.26 10.78
C ASP A 173 8.86 8.70 9.33
N TRP A 174 8.30 9.84 8.94
CA TRP A 174 8.26 10.27 7.55
C TRP A 174 8.24 11.79 7.38
N ASN A 175 8.56 12.24 6.18
CA ASN A 175 8.35 13.62 5.76
C ASN A 175 8.17 13.69 4.25
N PHE A 176 7.61 14.80 3.76
CA PHE A 176 7.52 15.13 2.33
C PHE A 176 7.36 16.63 2.11
N LYS A 177 7.68 17.10 0.91
CA LYS A 177 7.43 18.49 0.49
C LYS A 177 6.03 18.62 -0.07
N ILE A 178 5.33 19.69 0.32
CA ILE A 178 4.00 20.03 -0.16
C ILE A 178 4.14 20.69 -1.53
N VAL A 179 3.31 20.26 -2.48
CA VAL A 179 3.29 20.81 -3.84
C VAL A 179 2.71 22.22 -3.86
N ASP A 180 3.26 23.09 -4.71
CA ASP A 180 2.69 24.39 -5.02
C ASP A 180 1.49 24.20 -5.98
N ALA A 181 0.27 24.42 -5.47
CA ALA A 181 -0.97 24.19 -6.20
C ALA A 181 -1.14 25.11 -7.42
N THR A 182 -0.43 26.24 -7.46
CA THR A 182 -0.46 27.16 -8.60
C THR A 182 0.41 26.68 -9.77
N LYS A 183 1.40 25.81 -9.50
CA LYS A 183 2.34 25.28 -10.50
C LYS A 183 2.03 23.87 -10.95
N MET A 184 1.39 23.08 -10.07
CA MET A 184 1.11 21.68 -10.35
C MET A 184 -0.33 21.36 -9.98
N ARG A 185 -1.08 20.80 -10.91
CA ARG A 185 -2.44 20.32 -10.62
C ARG A 185 -2.39 19.07 -9.74
N ALA A 186 -2.85 19.21 -8.51
CA ALA A 186 -2.93 18.12 -7.53
C ALA A 186 -4.21 18.25 -6.67
N ARG A 187 -4.58 17.19 -5.95
CA ARG A 187 -5.69 17.21 -4.96
C ARG A 187 -5.26 17.84 -3.63
N MET A 188 -4.00 18.20 -3.51
CA MET A 188 -3.39 18.81 -2.33
C MET A 188 -2.36 19.85 -2.77
N GLY A 189 -1.96 20.71 -1.87
CA GLY A 189 -0.92 21.70 -2.13
C GLY A 189 -1.00 22.88 -1.19
N TYR A 190 -0.13 23.82 -1.42
CA TYR A 190 -0.23 25.13 -0.79
C TYR A 190 -0.44 26.22 -1.84
N GLU A 191 -1.08 27.30 -1.42
CA GLU A 191 -1.28 28.51 -2.21
C GLU A 191 -1.04 29.74 -1.34
N TYR A 192 -0.41 30.77 -1.90
CA TYR A 192 -0.17 32.02 -1.19
C TYR A 192 -1.18 33.10 -1.62
N PHE A 193 -1.91 33.65 -0.65
CA PHE A 193 -2.86 34.75 -0.83
C PHE A 193 -2.19 36.06 -0.47
N LYS A 194 -1.95 36.90 -1.49
CA LYS A 194 -1.23 38.16 -1.35
C LYS A 194 -1.99 39.19 -0.51
N GLU A 195 -3.29 39.17 -0.58
CA GLU A 195 -4.22 40.06 0.11
C GLU A 195 -4.08 39.89 1.62
N ASP A 196 -4.06 38.65 2.08
CA ASP A 196 -4.00 38.29 3.49
C ASP A 196 -2.59 38.02 3.99
N LYS A 197 -1.62 37.96 3.07
CA LYS A 197 -0.22 37.55 3.32
C LYS A 197 -0.11 36.19 4.00
N ASN A 198 -1.02 35.28 3.69
CA ASN A 198 -1.13 33.96 4.29
C ASN A 198 -0.97 32.85 3.27
N HIS A 199 -0.57 31.68 3.75
CA HIS A 199 -0.63 30.45 2.99
C HIS A 199 -1.86 29.62 3.36
N LEU A 200 -2.54 29.07 2.38
CA LEU A 200 -3.52 28.00 2.53
C LEU A 200 -2.83 26.67 2.25
N TYR A 201 -2.99 25.71 3.14
CA TYR A 201 -2.53 24.33 2.96
C TYR A 201 -3.73 23.40 2.88
N ALA A 202 -3.92 22.76 1.73
CA ALA A 202 -4.88 21.68 1.56
C ALA A 202 -4.12 20.36 1.45
N LEU A 203 -4.34 19.43 2.37
CA LEU A 203 -3.62 18.18 2.45
C LEU A 203 -4.59 17.00 2.30
N ALA A 204 -4.39 16.17 1.29
CA ALA A 204 -5.13 14.94 1.06
C ALA A 204 -4.15 13.77 1.04
N GLN A 205 -4.56 12.63 1.62
CA GLN A 205 -3.75 11.38 1.59
C GLN A 205 -2.32 11.60 2.14
N TRP A 206 -2.20 12.38 3.22
CA TRP A 206 -0.98 12.99 3.70
C TRP A 206 -0.19 12.13 4.71
N PHE A 207 -0.72 11.00 5.14
CA PHE A 207 -0.03 10.06 6.04
C PHE A 207 -0.03 8.64 5.47
N PRO A 208 0.97 7.81 5.76
CA PRO A 208 1.00 6.41 5.39
C PRO A 208 -0.20 5.65 5.97
N ARG A 209 -0.88 4.82 5.18
CA ARG A 209 -2.12 4.15 5.59
C ARG A 209 -2.06 2.66 5.37
N MET A 210 -2.60 1.88 6.31
CA MET A 210 -2.73 0.43 6.13
C MET A 210 -3.63 0.14 4.92
N CYS A 211 -3.20 -0.79 4.09
CA CYS A 211 -4.07 -1.33 3.04
C CYS A 211 -5.15 -2.21 3.66
N ALA A 212 -6.35 -2.18 3.11
CA ALA A 212 -7.40 -3.11 3.50
C ALA A 212 -6.99 -4.56 3.21
N TYR A 213 -7.33 -5.46 4.11
CA TYR A 213 -7.26 -6.89 3.93
C TYR A 213 -8.66 -7.48 4.00
N THR A 214 -9.11 -8.10 2.91
CA THR A 214 -10.49 -8.59 2.77
C THR A 214 -10.54 -10.10 2.52
N ASP A 215 -11.69 -10.69 2.80
CA ASP A 215 -11.99 -12.09 2.52
C ASP A 215 -11.97 -12.43 1.02
N VAL A 216 -12.27 -11.46 0.15
CA VAL A 216 -12.37 -11.66 -1.31
C VAL A 216 -11.02 -11.60 -2.00
N ASN A 217 -10.21 -10.58 -1.70
CA ASN A 217 -8.99 -10.29 -2.45
C ASN A 217 -7.71 -10.40 -1.61
N GLY A 218 -7.82 -10.67 -0.30
CA GLY A 218 -6.68 -10.50 0.59
C GLY A 218 -6.25 -9.03 0.66
N TRP A 219 -4.96 -8.76 0.58
CA TRP A 219 -4.42 -7.39 0.60
C TRP A 219 -4.80 -6.59 -0.64
N GLN A 220 -5.39 -5.41 -0.44
CA GLN A 220 -5.65 -4.41 -1.48
C GLN A 220 -4.39 -3.57 -1.71
N ASN A 221 -3.35 -4.18 -2.28
CA ASN A 221 -2.02 -3.59 -2.44
C ASN A 221 -1.73 -3.11 -3.87
N LYS A 222 -2.76 -2.64 -4.58
CA LYS A 222 -2.59 -2.07 -5.92
C LYS A 222 -1.90 -0.72 -5.84
N GLN A 223 -1.01 -0.45 -6.82
CA GLN A 223 -0.33 0.83 -6.92
C GLN A 223 -1.31 1.97 -7.14
N TYR A 224 -1.15 3.06 -6.38
CA TYR A 224 -1.92 4.27 -6.61
C TYR A 224 -1.31 5.07 -7.78
N LEU A 225 -2.05 5.23 -8.84
CA LEU A 225 -1.60 5.92 -10.07
C LEU A 225 -2.18 7.33 -10.22
N GLY A 226 -2.75 7.88 -9.15
CA GLY A 226 -3.36 9.21 -9.13
C GLY A 226 -4.83 9.25 -9.53
N THR A 227 -5.41 8.13 -9.90
CA THR A 227 -6.83 7.96 -10.22
C THR A 227 -7.35 6.67 -9.59
N GLY A 228 -8.61 6.65 -9.23
CA GLY A 228 -9.25 5.52 -8.56
C GLY A 228 -9.34 5.69 -7.05
N GLU A 229 -10.18 4.87 -6.45
CA GLU A 229 -10.41 4.80 -5.01
C GLU A 229 -9.97 3.42 -4.52
N PHE A 230 -9.31 3.39 -3.35
CA PHE A 230 -8.84 2.16 -2.74
C PHE A 230 -9.41 2.05 -1.32
N ALA A 231 -9.78 0.82 -0.94
CA ALA A 231 -10.15 0.54 0.43
C ALA A 231 -8.88 0.55 1.33
N LEU A 232 -9.00 1.22 2.48
CA LEU A 232 -7.95 1.37 3.48
C LEU A 232 -8.53 1.05 4.87
N GLU A 233 -7.69 0.60 5.77
CA GLU A 233 -8.01 0.35 7.17
C GLU A 233 -7.70 1.57 8.05
#